data_bb292608856d5bb26d19bcd6a23d73e5
#
_entry.id   bb292608856d5bb26d19bcd6a23d73e5
#
_cell.length_a   1.000
_cell.length_b   1.000
_cell.length_c   1.000
_cell.angle_alpha   90.00
_cell.angle_beta   90.00
_cell.angle_gamma   90.00
#
_symmetry.space_group_name_H-M   'P 1'
#
loop_
_entity.id
_entity.type
_entity.pdbx_description
1 polymer ?
#
loop_
_entity_poly.entity_id
_entity_poly.type
_entity_poly.pdbx_seq_one_letter_code
_entity_poly.pdbx_strand_id
1 'polypeptide(L)'
;MTKADIIDEVATATGLTKVETEAVLEGVIQSVINSLSHGERVDIRGFGSFIVKKRSARDAHNPATREVVKLKERFVPSFKVSKLLKDRVNKALLRGF
;
A
#
# COMPACT_ATOMS: atom_id res chain seq x y z
N MET A 1 10.93 9.77 -0.68
CA MET A 1 11.57 8.46 -0.40
C MET A 1 11.14 7.45 -1.45
N THR A 2 12.10 6.81 -2.07
CA THR A 2 11.88 5.81 -3.10
C THR A 2 12.21 4.41 -2.56
N LYS A 3 11.92 3.38 -3.36
CA LYS A 3 12.32 2.00 -3.03
C LYS A 3 13.84 1.88 -2.81
N ALA A 4 14.65 2.54 -3.64
CA ALA A 4 16.10 2.56 -3.49
C ALA A 4 16.53 3.21 -2.17
N ASP A 5 15.87 4.27 -1.75
CA ASP A 5 16.15 4.94 -0.49
C ASP A 5 15.81 4.03 0.71
N ILE A 6 14.71 3.30 0.63
CA ILE A 6 14.33 2.32 1.66
C ILE A 6 15.38 1.23 1.78
N ILE A 7 15.86 0.71 0.65
CA ILE A 7 16.88 -0.34 0.61
C ILE A 7 18.17 0.16 1.29
N ASP A 8 18.63 1.36 0.95
CA ASP A 8 19.82 1.95 1.53
C ASP A 8 19.70 2.13 3.05
N GLU A 9 18.58 2.66 3.49
CA GLU A 9 18.31 2.92 4.90
C GLU A 9 18.23 1.62 5.71
N VAL A 10 17.50 0.63 5.22
CA VAL A 10 17.32 -0.66 5.89
C VAL A 10 18.63 -1.46 5.88
N ALA A 11 19.37 -1.46 4.79
CA ALA A 11 20.67 -2.15 4.71
C ALA A 11 21.63 -1.58 5.76
N THR A 12 21.69 -0.25 5.89
CA THR A 12 22.52 0.42 6.89
C THR A 12 22.09 0.05 8.32
N ALA A 13 20.80 0.04 8.58
CA ALA A 13 20.27 -0.25 9.92
C ALA A 13 20.42 -1.71 10.34
N THR A 14 20.38 -2.65 9.41
CA THR A 14 20.39 -4.10 9.69
C THR A 14 21.76 -4.75 9.53
N GLY A 15 22.69 -4.09 8.85
CA GLY A 15 23.97 -4.68 8.50
C GLY A 15 23.92 -5.63 7.31
N LEU A 16 22.78 -5.76 6.65
CA LEU A 16 22.64 -6.54 5.44
C LEU A 16 23.25 -5.78 4.25
N THR A 17 23.65 -6.51 3.22
CA THR A 17 24.04 -5.87 1.97
C THR A 17 22.82 -5.27 1.26
N LYS A 18 23.03 -4.33 0.34
CA LYS A 18 21.94 -3.76 -0.47
C LYS A 18 21.27 -4.84 -1.31
N VAL A 19 22.02 -5.78 -1.86
CA VAL A 19 21.48 -6.90 -2.65
C VAL A 19 20.57 -7.78 -1.81
N GLU A 20 21.03 -8.15 -0.61
CA GLU A 20 20.22 -8.94 0.32
C GLU A 20 18.94 -8.20 0.76
N THR A 21 19.06 -6.92 1.08
CA THR A 21 17.95 -6.09 1.48
C THR A 21 16.91 -5.96 0.35
N GLU A 22 17.38 -5.75 -0.87
CA GLU A 22 16.50 -5.68 -2.04
C GLU A 22 15.73 -7.00 -2.23
N ALA A 23 16.42 -8.13 -2.10
CA ALA A 23 15.78 -9.45 -2.23
C ALA A 23 14.68 -9.64 -1.16
N VAL A 24 14.94 -9.26 0.09
CA VAL A 24 13.95 -9.35 1.18
C VAL A 24 12.75 -8.43 0.91
N LEU A 25 13.00 -7.19 0.53
CA LEU A 25 11.93 -6.23 0.24
C LEU A 25 11.06 -6.69 -0.94
N GLU A 26 11.68 -7.16 -2.02
CA GLU A 26 10.96 -7.72 -3.17
C GLU A 26 10.11 -8.93 -2.76
N GLY A 27 10.66 -9.78 -1.89
CA GLY A 27 9.93 -10.93 -1.35
C GLY A 27 8.69 -10.53 -0.57
N VAL A 28 8.78 -9.50 0.27
CA VAL A 28 7.64 -8.97 1.02
C VAL A 28 6.58 -8.42 0.08
N ILE A 29 6.99 -7.59 -0.87
CA ILE A 29 6.08 -6.99 -1.85
C ILE A 29 5.37 -8.07 -2.66
N GLN A 30 6.12 -9.06 -3.15
CA GLN A 30 5.55 -10.14 -3.96
C GLN A 30 4.57 -11.00 -3.15
N SER A 31 4.87 -11.25 -1.88
CA SER A 31 3.98 -11.98 -0.97
C SER A 31 2.64 -11.25 -0.78
N VAL A 32 2.69 -9.93 -0.60
CA VAL A 32 1.49 -9.10 -0.49
C VAL A 32 0.69 -9.15 -1.79
N ILE A 33 1.34 -8.98 -2.93
CA ILE A 33 0.68 -9.04 -4.25
C ILE A 33 -0.03 -10.38 -4.44
N ASN A 34 0.65 -11.48 -4.13
CA ASN A 34 0.09 -12.82 -4.29
C ASN A 34 -1.15 -13.04 -3.41
N SER A 35 -1.10 -12.65 -2.14
CA SER A 35 -2.25 -12.77 -1.23
C SER A 35 -3.45 -11.96 -1.73
N LEU A 36 -3.22 -10.72 -2.11
CA LEU A 36 -4.29 -9.85 -2.63
C LEU A 36 -4.86 -10.37 -3.95
N SER A 37 -4.02 -10.99 -4.78
CA SER A 37 -4.45 -11.59 -6.05
C SER A 37 -5.37 -12.79 -5.84
N HIS A 38 -5.35 -13.40 -4.65
CA HIS A 38 -6.26 -14.49 -4.26
C HIS A 38 -7.43 -13.99 -3.39
N GLY A 39 -7.58 -12.68 -3.24
CA GLY A 39 -8.64 -12.09 -2.42
C GLY A 39 -8.38 -12.13 -0.92
N GLU A 40 -7.18 -12.52 -0.51
CA GLU A 40 -6.81 -12.59 0.90
C GLU A 40 -6.21 -11.27 1.38
N ARG A 41 -6.67 -10.81 2.55
CA ARG A 41 -6.12 -9.60 3.16
C ARG A 41 -4.77 -9.90 3.82
N VAL A 42 -3.94 -8.88 3.92
CA VAL A 42 -2.64 -8.97 4.60
C VAL A 42 -2.61 -7.98 5.75
N ASP A 43 -2.54 -8.49 6.98
CA ASP A 43 -2.46 -7.65 8.18
C ASP A 43 -1.02 -7.58 8.66
N ILE A 44 -0.49 -6.36 8.74
CA ILE A 44 0.83 -6.11 9.31
C ILE A 44 0.62 -5.34 10.61
N ARG A 45 0.74 -6.04 11.73
CA ARG A 45 0.46 -5.49 13.05
C ARG A 45 1.27 -4.23 13.32
N GLY A 46 0.59 -3.16 13.75
CA GLY A 46 1.22 -1.88 14.04
C GLY A 46 1.46 -0.99 12.83
N PHE A 47 1.22 -1.51 11.63
CA PHE A 47 1.36 -0.76 10.39
C PHE A 47 0.02 -0.53 9.72
N GLY A 48 -0.64 -1.59 9.31
CA GLY A 48 -1.94 -1.51 8.66
C GLY A 48 -2.30 -2.81 7.96
N SER A 49 -3.37 -2.75 7.20
CA SER A 49 -3.90 -3.90 6.48
C SER A 49 -4.05 -3.58 5.00
N PHE A 50 -3.61 -4.49 4.16
CA PHE A 50 -3.89 -4.46 2.73
C PHE A 50 -5.14 -5.29 2.49
N ILE A 51 -6.14 -4.71 1.84
CA ILE A 51 -7.43 -5.35 1.58
C ILE A 51 -7.79 -5.19 0.11
N VAL A 52 -8.72 -6.03 -0.36
CA VAL A 52 -9.27 -5.94 -1.71
C VAL A 52 -10.71 -5.49 -1.59
N LYS A 53 -11.07 -4.45 -2.32
CA LYS A 53 -12.43 -3.94 -2.41
C LYS A 53 -13.01 -4.25 -3.78
N LYS A 54 -14.22 -4.79 -3.79
CA LYS A 54 -14.97 -5.02 -5.02
C LYS A 54 -15.74 -3.75 -5.37
N ARG A 55 -15.57 -3.27 -6.59
CA ARG A 55 -16.34 -2.17 -7.16
C ARG A 55 -17.31 -2.72 -8.20
N SER A 56 -18.60 -2.51 -7.96
CA SER A 56 -19.64 -2.97 -8.89
C SER A 56 -19.62 -2.18 -10.19
N ALA A 57 -20.09 -2.80 -11.26
CA ALA A 57 -20.31 -2.13 -12.53
C ALA A 57 -21.31 -0.97 -12.32
N ARG A 58 -21.00 0.17 -12.89
CA ARG A 58 -21.85 1.37 -12.80
C ARG A 58 -21.65 2.27 -13.99
N ASP A 59 -22.62 3.15 -14.23
CA ASP A 59 -22.49 4.25 -15.17
C ASP A 59 -21.92 5.47 -14.44
N ALA A 60 -20.91 6.07 -15.02
CA ALA A 60 -20.34 7.32 -14.53
C ALA A 60 -20.51 8.39 -15.60
N HIS A 61 -20.68 9.64 -15.19
CA HIS A 61 -20.79 10.77 -16.11
C HIS A 61 -19.49 11.56 -16.13
N ASN A 62 -19.03 11.88 -17.34
CA ASN A 62 -17.92 12.80 -17.50
C ASN A 62 -18.47 14.22 -17.37
N PRO A 63 -18.10 14.98 -16.32
CA PRO A 63 -18.65 16.32 -16.11
C PRO A 63 -18.30 17.34 -17.21
N ALA A 64 -17.20 17.11 -17.93
CA ALA A 64 -16.77 18.00 -19.01
C ALA A 64 -17.55 17.77 -20.31
N THR A 65 -17.84 16.52 -20.66
CA THR A 65 -18.50 16.15 -21.93
C THR A 65 -19.93 15.69 -21.76
N ARG A 66 -20.38 15.42 -20.55
CA ARG A 66 -21.67 14.83 -20.19
C ARG A 66 -21.89 13.43 -20.79
N GLU A 67 -20.82 12.80 -21.24
CA GLU A 67 -20.89 11.44 -21.74
C GLU A 67 -21.02 10.44 -20.59
N VAL A 68 -21.79 9.39 -20.81
CA VAL A 68 -21.92 8.27 -19.87
C VAL A 68 -20.77 7.31 -20.14
N VAL A 69 -19.96 7.05 -19.10
CA VAL A 69 -18.88 6.06 -19.15
C VAL A 69 -19.33 4.84 -18.36
N LYS A 70 -19.35 3.69 -19.02
CA LYS A 70 -19.68 2.42 -18.36
C LYS A 70 -18.45 1.87 -17.67
N LEU A 71 -18.50 1.80 -16.33
CA LEU A 71 -17.45 1.21 -15.54
C LEU A 71 -17.78 -0.25 -15.26
N LYS A 72 -16.87 -1.15 -15.63
CA LYS A 72 -17.02 -2.58 -15.38
C LYS A 72 -16.75 -2.91 -13.92
N GLU A 73 -17.28 -4.05 -13.47
CA GLU A 73 -16.92 -4.63 -12.19
C GLU A 73 -15.40 -4.81 -12.11
N ARG A 74 -14.81 -4.44 -10.97
CA ARG A 74 -13.36 -4.54 -10.77
C ARG A 74 -13.03 -4.72 -9.29
N PHE A 75 -11.85 -5.24 -9.04
CA PHE A 75 -11.29 -5.35 -7.70
C PHE A 75 -10.15 -4.35 -7.54
N VAL A 76 -10.13 -3.65 -6.42
CA VAL A 76 -9.15 -2.59 -6.16
C VAL A 76 -8.45 -2.88 -4.84
N PRO A 77 -7.10 -2.99 -4.83
CA PRO A 77 -6.37 -3.10 -3.58
C PRO A 77 -6.40 -1.76 -2.84
N SER A 78 -6.46 -1.82 -1.52
CA SER A 78 -6.50 -0.64 -0.66
C SER A 78 -5.69 -0.90 0.60
N PHE A 79 -5.05 0.14 1.13
CA PHE A 79 -4.32 0.08 2.39
C PHE A 79 -5.12 0.80 3.47
N LYS A 80 -5.38 0.08 4.57
CA LYS A 80 -6.04 0.63 5.75
C LYS A 80 -5.00 0.80 6.84
N VAL A 81 -4.72 2.05 7.20
CA VAL A 81 -3.72 2.41 8.22
C VAL A 81 -4.15 1.93 9.59
N SER A 82 -3.18 1.43 10.41
CA SER A 82 -3.43 1.08 11.80
C SER A 82 -3.59 2.33 12.66
N LYS A 83 -4.29 2.19 13.78
CA LYS A 83 -4.43 3.28 14.76
C LYS A 83 -3.06 3.73 15.26
N LEU A 84 -2.18 2.79 15.55
CA LEU A 84 -0.83 3.08 16.04
C LEU A 84 -0.04 3.95 15.07
N LEU A 85 -0.04 3.60 13.78
CA LEU A 85 0.64 4.38 12.75
C LEU A 85 0.01 5.78 12.61
N LYS A 86 -1.30 5.85 12.59
CA LYS A 86 -2.05 7.10 12.48
C LYS A 86 -1.70 8.05 13.63
N ASP A 87 -1.72 7.56 14.87
CA ASP A 87 -1.43 8.34 16.06
C ASP A 87 0.03 8.81 16.07
N ARG A 88 0.95 7.93 15.69
CA ARG A 88 2.39 8.25 15.66
C ARG A 88 2.71 9.37 14.67
N VAL A 89 2.16 9.29 13.48
CA VAL A 89 2.34 10.32 12.44
C VAL A 89 1.72 11.64 12.89
N ASN A 90 0.52 11.59 13.43
CA ASN A 90 -0.17 12.79 13.89
C ASN A 90 0.61 13.52 15.01
N LYS A 91 1.11 12.78 15.99
CA LYS A 91 1.92 13.34 17.06
C LYS A 91 3.23 13.94 16.55
N ALA A 92 3.91 13.27 15.65
CA ALA A 92 5.15 13.75 15.07
C ALA A 92 4.96 15.07 14.31
N LEU A 93 3.93 15.15 13.48
CA LEU A 93 3.64 16.34 12.68
C LEU A 93 3.12 17.52 13.52
N LEU A 94 2.35 17.25 14.56
CA LEU A 94 1.87 18.30 15.47
C LEU A 94 3.01 18.93 16.25
N ARG A 95 4.09 18.21 16.52
CA ARG A 95 5.29 18.77 17.18
C ARG A 95 6.12 19.64 16.24
N GLY A 96 5.87 19.56 14.93
CA GLY A 96 6.62 20.32 13.92
C GLY A 96 8.08 19.90 13.80
N PHE A 97 8.42 18.72 14.28
CA PHE A 97 9.81 18.21 14.32
C PHE A 97 10.82 19.22 14.82
#